data_80f539295e7b82ec27279e4024275054
#
_entry.id   80f539295e7b82ec27279e4024275054
#
_cell.length_a   1.000
_cell.length_b   1.000
_cell.length_c   1.000
_cell.angle_alpha   90.00
_cell.angle_beta   90.00
_cell.angle_gamma   90.00
#
_symmetry.space_group_name_H-M   'P 1'
#
loop_
_entity.id
_entity.type
_entity.pdbx_description
1 polymer ?
#
loop_
_entity_poly.entity_id
_entity_poly.type
_entity_poly.pdbx_seq_one_letter_code
_entity_poly.pdbx_strand_id
1 'polypeptide(L)'
;MYRVFYLPVIVFLLSSCSSDTDKDQSLLSSLIAPNFSYKQDYFNCNLNKGNSLINIESFFSKIVDKYSKKSLEDLSLFLLFPDKDEIINSFTISIISQKNYESVLTLIEILKNQGIEDLASCSFAIHQKNGIKLINYSESNNDLFLQEILRCRFNEGYNYGTFKLSIDRFSNQIQSLKVPYALSYVESKDNFDFLWINSFYEENYIETLSTRWIVLNDSDEIKDEFIANATCVDSSLYKAYKLI
;
A
#
# COMPACT_ATOMS: atom_id res chain seq x y z
N MET A 1 -26.13 -62.86 -51.05
CA MET A 1 -26.80 -62.43 -49.79
C MET A 1 -25.82 -61.45 -49.09
N TYR A 2 -25.97 -60.17 -49.33
CA TYR A 2 -25.18 -59.14 -48.66
C TYR A 2 -26.05 -58.49 -47.60
N ARG A 3 -25.66 -58.63 -46.33
CA ARG A 3 -26.26 -57.92 -45.19
C ARG A 3 -25.52 -56.54 -45.05
N VAL A 4 -26.29 -55.49 -45.32
CA VAL A 4 -25.89 -54.10 -45.05
C VAL A 4 -26.13 -53.82 -43.58
N PHE A 5 -25.06 -53.53 -42.83
CA PHE A 5 -25.14 -53.04 -41.47
C PHE A 5 -25.29 -51.52 -41.50
N TYR A 6 -26.44 -51.04 -41.07
CA TYR A 6 -26.66 -49.62 -40.76
C TYR A 6 -26.05 -49.30 -39.41
N LEU A 7 -25.02 -48.48 -39.40
CA LEU A 7 -24.48 -47.82 -38.19
C LEU A 7 -25.31 -46.54 -37.96
N PRO A 8 -25.93 -46.33 -36.79
CA PRO A 8 -26.51 -45.03 -36.47
C PRO A 8 -25.40 -44.05 -36.07
N VAL A 9 -25.27 -42.99 -36.86
CA VAL A 9 -24.44 -41.85 -36.52
C VAL A 9 -25.12 -41.09 -35.38
N ILE A 10 -24.61 -41.27 -34.16
CA ILE A 10 -25.01 -40.45 -33.02
C ILE A 10 -24.29 -39.10 -33.15
N VAL A 11 -25.03 -38.11 -33.62
CA VAL A 11 -24.60 -36.72 -33.58
C VAL A 11 -24.71 -36.22 -32.12
N PHE A 12 -23.61 -36.21 -31.44
CA PHE A 12 -23.50 -35.45 -30.16
C PHE A 12 -23.57 -33.97 -30.47
N LEU A 13 -24.74 -33.40 -30.23
CA LEU A 13 -24.88 -31.96 -30.10
C LEU A 13 -24.14 -31.56 -28.81
N LEU A 14 -22.91 -31.14 -28.96
CA LEU A 14 -22.24 -30.38 -27.92
C LEU A 14 -22.92 -29.02 -27.82
N SER A 15 -23.94 -28.95 -26.98
CA SER A 15 -24.47 -27.69 -26.49
C SER A 15 -23.33 -27.03 -25.75
N SER A 16 -22.69 -26.02 -26.40
CA SER A 16 -21.78 -25.11 -25.76
C SER A 16 -22.49 -24.41 -24.62
N CYS A 17 -22.24 -24.83 -23.40
CA CYS A 17 -22.42 -23.98 -22.24
C CYS A 17 -21.45 -22.78 -22.37
N SER A 18 -21.90 -21.73 -23.03
CA SER A 18 -21.36 -20.40 -22.89
C SER A 18 -22.01 -19.76 -21.69
N SER A 19 -21.45 -19.92 -20.53
CA SER A 19 -21.89 -19.17 -19.37
C SER A 19 -20.76 -19.08 -18.35
N ASP A 20 -20.48 -17.89 -17.95
CA ASP A 20 -19.75 -17.51 -16.72
C ASP A 20 -18.22 -17.68 -16.65
N THR A 21 -17.50 -17.87 -17.74
CA THR A 21 -16.02 -17.84 -17.72
C THR A 21 -15.45 -16.49 -17.29
N ASP A 22 -16.13 -15.38 -17.55
CA ASP A 22 -15.61 -14.05 -17.16
C ASP A 22 -15.69 -13.80 -15.65
N LYS A 23 -16.70 -14.32 -14.96
CA LYS A 23 -16.80 -14.20 -13.50
C LYS A 23 -15.81 -15.11 -12.78
N ASP A 24 -15.61 -16.32 -13.25
CA ASP A 24 -14.65 -17.25 -12.67
C ASP A 24 -13.21 -16.81 -12.91
N GLN A 25 -12.89 -16.24 -14.06
CA GLN A 25 -11.57 -15.65 -14.32
C GLN A 25 -11.31 -14.41 -13.45
N SER A 26 -12.33 -13.57 -13.19
CA SER A 26 -12.18 -12.42 -12.30
C SER A 26 -11.97 -12.84 -10.84
N LEU A 27 -12.65 -13.89 -10.40
CA LEU A 27 -12.45 -14.46 -9.06
C LEU A 27 -11.08 -15.11 -8.90
N LEU A 28 -10.62 -15.89 -9.88
CA LEU A 28 -9.28 -16.49 -9.88
C LEU A 28 -8.19 -15.41 -9.95
N SER A 29 -8.38 -14.37 -10.75
CA SER A 29 -7.41 -13.27 -10.82
C SER A 29 -7.31 -12.51 -9.50
N SER A 30 -8.41 -12.30 -8.77
CA SER A 30 -8.40 -11.66 -7.46
C SER A 30 -7.80 -12.52 -6.34
N LEU A 31 -7.74 -13.84 -6.52
CA LEU A 31 -7.04 -14.75 -5.61
C LEU A 31 -5.53 -14.77 -5.84
N ILE A 32 -5.10 -14.55 -7.08
CA ILE A 32 -3.70 -14.64 -7.48
C ILE A 32 -2.99 -13.28 -7.46
N ALA A 33 -3.72 -12.20 -7.74
CA ALA A 33 -3.20 -10.84 -7.77
C ALA A 33 -4.02 -9.91 -6.87
N PRO A 34 -3.39 -8.89 -6.25
CA PRO A 34 -4.11 -7.91 -5.46
C PRO A 34 -5.10 -7.11 -6.32
N ASN A 35 -6.27 -6.84 -5.78
CA ASN A 35 -7.20 -5.88 -6.37
C ASN A 35 -6.79 -4.45 -5.94
N PHE A 36 -5.84 -3.87 -6.65
CA PHE A 36 -5.30 -2.57 -6.34
C PHE A 36 -6.37 -1.47 -6.38
N SER A 37 -6.37 -0.62 -5.36
CA SER A 37 -7.38 0.43 -5.19
C SER A 37 -6.81 1.86 -5.26
N TYR A 38 -5.48 2.02 -5.28
CA TYR A 38 -4.81 3.31 -5.38
C TYR A 38 -3.44 3.19 -6.04
N LYS A 39 -2.87 4.34 -6.40
CA LYS A 39 -1.46 4.48 -6.80
C LYS A 39 -0.71 5.32 -5.79
N GLN A 40 0.53 5.00 -5.53
CA GLN A 40 1.39 5.69 -4.57
C GLN A 40 2.77 5.97 -5.14
N ASP A 41 3.27 7.16 -4.86
CA ASP A 41 4.63 7.57 -5.13
C ASP A 41 5.31 8.11 -3.88
N TYR A 42 6.61 7.90 -3.80
CA TYR A 42 7.49 8.40 -2.74
C TYR A 42 8.58 9.26 -3.37
N PHE A 43 8.73 10.48 -2.90
CA PHE A 43 9.74 11.42 -3.36
C PHE A 43 10.68 11.76 -2.21
N ASN A 44 11.89 11.26 -2.29
CA ASN A 44 12.91 11.54 -1.29
C ASN A 44 13.46 12.95 -1.48
N CYS A 45 13.52 13.70 -0.39
CA CYS A 45 13.95 15.09 -0.34
C CYS A 45 15.07 15.27 0.67
N ASN A 46 16.09 16.06 0.33
CA ASN A 46 17.13 16.50 1.23
C ASN A 46 17.03 18.01 1.43
N LEU A 47 17.07 18.48 2.68
CA LEU A 47 17.02 19.90 3.01
C LEU A 47 18.22 20.64 2.40
N ASN A 48 17.97 21.78 1.79
CA ASN A 48 19.02 22.66 1.34
C ASN A 48 19.67 23.36 2.54
N LYS A 49 20.96 23.72 2.39
CA LYS A 49 21.73 24.36 3.46
C LYS A 49 21.04 25.63 3.98
N GLY A 50 20.84 25.70 5.27
CA GLY A 50 20.19 26.83 5.95
C GLY A 50 18.67 26.69 6.10
N ASN A 51 18.06 25.65 5.55
CA ASN A 51 16.67 25.33 5.77
C ASN A 51 16.49 24.31 6.90
N SER A 52 15.28 24.27 7.45
CA SER A 52 14.88 23.40 8.55
C SER A 52 13.52 22.78 8.29
N LEU A 53 13.14 21.79 9.10
CA LEU A 53 11.80 21.19 9.04
C LEU A 53 10.69 22.21 9.25
N ILE A 54 10.91 23.26 10.06
CA ILE A 54 9.92 24.34 10.28
C ILE A 54 9.64 25.07 8.95
N ASN A 55 10.66 25.26 8.10
CA ASN A 55 10.46 25.87 6.78
C ASN A 55 9.59 24.96 5.89
N ILE A 56 9.81 23.66 5.94
CA ILE A 56 9.01 22.65 5.20
C ILE A 56 7.57 22.64 5.69
N GLU A 57 7.35 22.59 7.00
CA GLU A 57 6.01 22.65 7.59
C GLU A 57 5.26 23.92 7.19
N SER A 58 5.90 25.08 7.31
CA SER A 58 5.33 26.37 6.90
C SER A 58 5.03 26.42 5.40
N PHE A 59 5.86 25.81 4.56
CA PHE A 59 5.64 25.73 3.12
C PHE A 59 4.39 24.89 2.80
N PHE A 60 4.30 23.67 3.34
CA PHE A 60 3.19 22.78 3.08
C PHE A 60 1.88 23.30 3.65
N SER A 61 1.88 23.94 4.82
CA SER A 61 0.69 24.60 5.38
C SER A 61 0.12 25.63 4.40
N LYS A 62 0.98 26.48 3.80
CA LYS A 62 0.55 27.45 2.78
C LYS A 62 0.00 26.78 1.52
N ILE A 63 0.56 25.63 1.10
CA ILE A 63 0.06 24.87 -0.05
C ILE A 63 -1.35 24.35 0.24
N VAL A 64 -1.54 23.72 1.39
CA VAL A 64 -2.83 23.16 1.81
C VAL A 64 -3.90 24.25 1.90
N ASP A 65 -3.57 25.40 2.50
CA ASP A 65 -4.47 26.54 2.65
C ASP A 65 -4.87 27.16 1.31
N LYS A 66 -3.90 27.27 0.37
CA LYS A 66 -4.09 27.96 -0.93
C LYS A 66 -4.82 27.10 -1.94
N TYR A 67 -4.51 25.82 -2.01
CA TYR A 67 -5.09 24.88 -2.96
C TYR A 67 -6.23 24.14 -2.29
N SER A 68 -7.43 24.68 -2.43
CA SER A 68 -8.64 24.16 -1.77
C SER A 68 -8.81 22.67 -1.99
N LYS A 69 -9.43 22.01 -1.02
CA LYS A 69 -9.75 20.58 -1.00
C LYS A 69 -10.34 20.06 -2.33
N LYS A 70 -11.04 20.92 -3.08
CA LYS A 70 -11.74 20.55 -4.31
C LYS A 70 -10.82 20.17 -5.48
N SER A 71 -9.61 20.72 -5.58
CA SER A 71 -8.63 20.37 -6.63
C SER A 71 -7.76 19.16 -6.26
N LEU A 72 -7.80 18.72 -4.99
CA LEU A 72 -6.96 17.66 -4.44
C LEU A 72 -7.78 16.55 -3.78
N GLU A 73 -9.10 16.50 -4.02
CA GLU A 73 -10.03 15.53 -3.39
C GLU A 73 -9.64 14.06 -3.56
N ASP A 74 -8.99 13.73 -4.67
CA ASP A 74 -8.58 12.36 -4.99
C ASP A 74 -7.19 12.00 -4.45
N LEU A 75 -6.52 12.96 -3.75
CA LEU A 75 -5.17 12.78 -3.24
C LEU A 75 -5.16 12.67 -1.71
N SER A 76 -4.20 11.90 -1.24
CA SER A 76 -3.70 12.00 0.13
C SER A 76 -2.22 12.32 0.09
N LEU A 77 -1.81 13.35 0.81
CA LEU A 77 -0.45 13.85 0.87
C LEU A 77 0.10 13.67 2.29
N PHE A 78 1.25 13.04 2.39
CA PHE A 78 1.94 12.80 3.66
C PHE A 78 3.38 13.29 3.60
N LEU A 79 3.86 13.79 4.73
CA LEU A 79 5.29 14.01 4.98
C LEU A 79 5.78 12.93 5.93
N LEU A 80 6.84 12.24 5.53
CA LEU A 80 7.46 11.16 6.29
C LEU A 80 8.83 11.62 6.76
N PHE A 81 9.03 11.73 8.06
CA PHE A 81 10.32 12.08 8.67
C PHE A 81 10.91 10.82 9.31
N PRO A 82 12.17 10.45 9.00
CA PRO A 82 12.80 9.30 9.63
C PRO A 82 12.74 9.41 11.16
N ASP A 83 12.25 8.36 11.82
CA ASP A 83 12.22 8.29 13.28
C ASP A 83 13.60 7.85 13.79
N LYS A 84 14.54 8.82 13.84
CA LYS A 84 15.91 8.64 14.33
C LYS A 84 16.22 9.76 15.29
N ASP A 85 17.05 9.48 16.28
CA ASP A 85 17.55 10.46 17.26
C ASP A 85 18.56 11.46 16.67
N GLU A 86 18.86 11.36 15.37
CA GLU A 86 19.81 12.21 14.64
C GLU A 86 19.13 13.45 14.07
N ILE A 87 19.95 14.47 13.73
CA ILE A 87 19.49 15.67 13.04
C ILE A 87 18.85 15.27 11.71
N ILE A 88 17.55 15.57 11.58
CA ILE A 88 16.79 15.24 10.38
C ILE A 88 17.16 16.24 9.28
N ASN A 89 17.87 15.77 8.26
CA ASN A 89 18.25 16.53 7.07
C ASN A 89 17.48 16.07 5.81
N SER A 90 16.62 15.06 5.95
CA SER A 90 15.86 14.48 4.84
C SER A 90 14.45 14.14 5.26
N PHE A 91 13.54 14.15 4.30
CA PHE A 91 12.16 13.72 4.47
C PHE A 91 11.67 13.09 3.17
N THR A 92 10.55 12.41 3.24
CA THR A 92 9.91 11.83 2.04
C THR A 92 8.51 12.41 1.90
N ILE A 93 8.17 12.85 0.70
CA ILE A 93 6.80 13.19 0.32
C ILE A 93 6.14 11.92 -0.21
N SER A 94 5.06 11.48 0.41
CA SER A 94 4.25 10.36 -0.05
C SER A 94 2.92 10.88 -0.58
N ILE A 95 2.59 10.53 -1.82
CA ILE A 95 1.34 10.93 -2.48
C ILE A 95 0.59 9.68 -2.87
N ILE A 96 -0.67 9.58 -2.43
CA ILE A 96 -1.61 8.51 -2.79
C ILE A 96 -2.71 9.11 -3.66
N SER A 97 -2.97 8.51 -4.82
CA SER A 97 -4.07 8.85 -5.72
C SER A 97 -5.02 7.68 -5.88
N GLN A 98 -6.32 7.92 -5.67
CA GLN A 98 -7.35 6.88 -5.77
C GLN A 98 -7.92 6.74 -7.18
N LYS A 99 -8.07 7.84 -7.93
CA LYS A 99 -8.78 7.84 -9.21
C LYS A 99 -7.98 8.41 -10.37
N ASN A 100 -7.39 9.58 -10.20
CA ASN A 100 -6.76 10.32 -11.28
C ASN A 100 -5.30 10.65 -10.99
N TYR A 101 -4.41 10.04 -11.76
CA TYR A 101 -2.98 10.27 -11.61
C TYR A 101 -2.53 11.67 -12.11
N GLU A 102 -3.30 12.33 -12.98
CA GLU A 102 -3.01 13.71 -13.40
C GLU A 102 -2.98 14.68 -12.22
N SER A 103 -3.78 14.42 -11.17
CA SER A 103 -3.76 15.21 -9.94
C SER A 103 -2.40 15.15 -9.23
N VAL A 104 -1.67 14.04 -9.32
CA VAL A 104 -0.30 13.91 -8.78
C VAL A 104 0.67 14.80 -9.55
N LEU A 105 0.59 14.81 -10.89
CA LEU A 105 1.43 15.66 -11.74
C LEU A 105 1.17 17.13 -11.45
N THR A 106 -0.11 17.50 -11.36
CA THR A 106 -0.53 18.87 -11.02
C THR A 106 0.02 19.28 -9.64
N LEU A 107 -0.06 18.40 -8.63
CA LEU A 107 0.51 18.70 -7.31
C LEU A 107 2.02 18.90 -7.37
N ILE A 108 2.75 18.06 -8.10
CA ILE A 108 4.20 18.21 -8.28
C ILE A 108 4.54 19.55 -8.94
N GLU A 109 3.81 19.95 -9.97
CA GLU A 109 3.99 21.27 -10.61
C GLU A 109 3.71 22.41 -9.64
N ILE A 110 2.65 22.31 -8.82
CA ILE A 110 2.35 23.27 -7.78
C ILE A 110 3.53 23.38 -6.81
N LEU A 111 4.03 22.26 -6.29
CA LEU A 111 5.16 22.26 -5.36
C LEU A 111 6.39 22.95 -5.94
N LYS A 112 6.74 22.66 -7.20
CA LYS A 112 7.87 23.28 -7.89
C LYS A 112 7.63 24.77 -8.10
N ASN A 113 6.47 25.17 -8.60
CA ASN A 113 6.14 26.58 -8.86
C ASN A 113 6.04 27.43 -7.58
N GLN A 114 5.79 26.81 -6.44
CA GLN A 114 5.77 27.48 -5.14
C GLN A 114 7.14 27.49 -4.44
N GLY A 115 8.18 26.91 -5.06
CA GLY A 115 9.57 27.02 -4.59
C GLY A 115 10.00 25.91 -3.63
N ILE A 116 9.47 24.70 -3.74
CA ILE A 116 10.00 23.56 -2.94
C ILE A 116 11.50 23.36 -3.18
N GLU A 117 11.98 23.64 -4.39
CA GLU A 117 13.38 23.46 -4.77
C GLU A 117 14.32 24.47 -4.06
N ASP A 118 13.80 25.59 -3.56
CA ASP A 118 14.56 26.53 -2.72
C ASP A 118 14.80 25.96 -1.31
N LEU A 119 13.89 25.12 -0.84
CA LEU A 119 13.90 24.54 0.51
C LEU A 119 14.57 23.17 0.57
N ALA A 120 14.36 22.35 -0.45
CA ALA A 120 14.84 20.97 -0.48
C ALA A 120 15.09 20.49 -1.93
N SER A 121 16.10 19.64 -2.09
CA SER A 121 16.35 18.90 -3.32
C SER A 121 15.56 17.61 -3.30
N CYS A 122 14.49 17.52 -4.09
CA CYS A 122 13.59 16.37 -4.17
C CYS A 122 13.76 15.61 -5.49
N SER A 123 13.76 14.27 -5.41
CA SER A 123 13.69 13.41 -6.59
C SER A 123 12.24 13.13 -6.95
N PHE A 124 11.67 13.87 -7.90
CA PHE A 124 10.30 13.67 -8.38
C PHE A 124 10.21 12.60 -9.49
N ALA A 125 10.91 11.48 -9.31
CA ALA A 125 10.77 10.32 -10.20
C ALA A 125 9.45 9.60 -9.94
N ILE A 126 8.62 9.51 -10.96
CA ILE A 126 7.28 8.96 -10.88
C ILE A 126 7.32 7.47 -11.20
N HIS A 127 6.81 6.64 -10.30
CA HIS A 127 6.81 5.17 -10.41
C HIS A 127 5.40 4.58 -10.50
N GLN A 128 4.38 5.28 -9.99
CA GLN A 128 2.98 4.82 -9.95
C GLN A 128 2.85 3.41 -9.38
N LYS A 129 3.36 3.20 -8.16
CA LYS A 129 3.26 1.90 -7.49
C LYS A 129 1.81 1.61 -7.15
N ASN A 130 1.30 0.45 -7.57
CA ASN A 130 -0.06 0.04 -7.28
C ASN A 130 -0.18 -0.41 -5.81
N GLY A 131 -1.24 0.01 -5.13
CA GLY A 131 -1.44 -0.29 -3.73
C GLY A 131 -2.86 -0.73 -3.38
N ILE A 132 -2.99 -1.47 -2.28
CA ILE A 132 -4.25 -1.85 -1.67
C ILE A 132 -4.15 -1.69 -0.15
N LYS A 133 -5.22 -1.19 0.46
CA LYS A 133 -5.37 -1.19 1.91
C LYS A 133 -5.95 -2.53 2.35
N LEU A 134 -5.18 -3.27 3.15
CA LEU A 134 -5.57 -4.56 3.69
C LEU A 134 -6.36 -4.41 4.99
N ILE A 135 -5.95 -3.47 5.84
CA ILE A 135 -6.64 -3.09 7.07
C ILE A 135 -6.83 -1.58 7.03
N ASN A 136 -8.08 -1.13 7.17
CA ASN A 136 -8.43 0.28 7.23
C ASN A 136 -8.66 0.70 8.68
N TYR A 137 -8.14 1.87 9.04
CA TYR A 137 -8.47 2.57 10.27
C TYR A 137 -8.95 3.97 9.91
N SER A 138 -10.21 4.26 10.24
CA SER A 138 -10.89 5.49 9.82
C SER A 138 -11.20 6.46 10.97
N GLU A 139 -11.02 6.04 12.22
CA GLU A 139 -11.44 6.81 13.39
C GLU A 139 -10.41 7.86 13.85
N SER A 140 -9.24 7.91 13.21
CA SER A 140 -8.18 8.81 13.63
C SER A 140 -8.41 10.22 13.09
N ASN A 141 -8.70 11.16 13.99
CA ASN A 141 -8.53 12.60 13.75
C ASN A 141 -7.06 13.04 13.88
N ASN A 142 -6.15 12.10 14.13
CA ASN A 142 -4.74 12.39 14.29
C ASN A 142 -4.07 12.44 12.92
N ASP A 143 -3.62 13.62 12.56
CA ASP A 143 -2.80 13.83 11.35
C ASP A 143 -1.35 13.30 11.53
N LEU A 144 -0.95 12.99 12.78
CA LEU A 144 0.35 12.42 13.13
C LEU A 144 0.21 10.95 13.51
N PHE A 145 1.02 10.09 12.88
CA PHE A 145 1.09 8.66 13.19
C PHE A 145 2.50 8.13 12.88
N LEU A 146 2.80 6.91 13.36
CA LEU A 146 4.03 6.22 13.00
C LEU A 146 3.77 5.32 11.80
N GLN A 147 4.70 5.33 10.83
CA GLN A 147 4.63 4.47 9.66
C GLN A 147 5.92 3.66 9.54
N GLU A 148 5.77 2.34 9.52
CA GLU A 148 6.85 1.41 9.23
C GLU A 148 6.70 0.89 7.80
N ILE A 149 7.77 0.96 7.04
CA ILE A 149 7.84 0.47 5.65
C ILE A 149 8.86 -0.66 5.60
N LEU A 150 8.38 -1.88 5.33
CA LEU A 150 9.23 -3.04 5.11
C LEU A 150 9.32 -3.33 3.61
N ARG A 151 10.52 -3.68 3.14
CA ARG A 151 10.76 -4.15 1.76
C ARG A 151 10.80 -5.65 1.77
N CYS A 152 9.87 -6.28 1.03
CA CYS A 152 9.64 -7.71 1.10
C CYS A 152 9.81 -8.38 -0.27
N ARG A 153 10.22 -9.66 -0.23
CA ARG A 153 10.26 -10.57 -1.39
C ARG A 153 9.48 -11.83 -1.04
N PHE A 154 8.78 -12.37 -2.01
CA PHE A 154 8.22 -13.71 -1.86
C PHE A 154 9.35 -14.75 -1.84
N ASN A 155 9.21 -15.73 -0.98
CA ASN A 155 10.09 -16.89 -0.97
C ASN A 155 9.83 -17.76 -2.20
N GLU A 156 10.78 -18.63 -2.54
CA GLU A 156 10.66 -19.51 -3.71
C GLU A 156 9.39 -20.35 -3.66
N GLY A 157 8.61 -20.32 -4.73
CA GLY A 157 7.32 -21.04 -4.82
C GLY A 157 6.12 -20.30 -4.22
N TYR A 158 6.31 -19.14 -3.59
CA TYR A 158 5.25 -18.34 -3.01
C TYR A 158 4.94 -17.09 -3.85
N ASN A 159 3.75 -16.55 -3.67
CA ASN A 159 3.26 -15.36 -4.38
C ASN A 159 2.16 -14.68 -3.55
N TYR A 160 1.57 -13.61 -4.10
CA TYR A 160 0.47 -12.92 -3.41
C TYR A 160 -0.71 -13.84 -3.10
N GLY A 161 -1.07 -14.78 -3.97
CA GLY A 161 -2.20 -15.68 -3.77
C GLY A 161 -2.03 -16.59 -2.55
N THR A 162 -0.82 -17.15 -2.36
CA THR A 162 -0.50 -17.95 -1.17
C THR A 162 -0.42 -17.07 0.08
N PHE A 163 0.16 -15.88 -0.04
CA PHE A 163 0.30 -14.93 1.06
C PHE A 163 -1.03 -14.35 1.52
N LYS A 164 -2.00 -14.23 0.62
CA LYS A 164 -3.34 -13.68 0.91
C LYS A 164 -4.07 -14.44 2.03
N LEU A 165 -3.91 -15.75 2.12
CA LEU A 165 -4.55 -16.54 3.19
C LEU A 165 -4.06 -16.11 4.57
N SER A 166 -2.75 -15.96 4.73
CA SER A 166 -2.15 -15.48 5.98
C SER A 166 -2.55 -14.03 6.28
N ILE A 167 -2.60 -13.19 5.24
CA ILE A 167 -3.08 -11.80 5.34
C ILE A 167 -4.53 -11.75 5.84
N ASP A 168 -5.43 -12.55 5.26
CA ASP A 168 -6.84 -12.56 5.64
C ASP A 168 -7.03 -13.03 7.09
N ARG A 169 -6.30 -14.07 7.52
CA ARG A 169 -6.30 -14.55 8.91
C ARG A 169 -5.80 -13.46 9.87
N PHE A 170 -4.66 -12.85 9.56
CA PHE A 170 -4.10 -11.74 10.35
C PHE A 170 -5.06 -10.55 10.42
N SER A 171 -5.60 -10.13 9.28
CA SER A 171 -6.53 -8.99 9.22
C SER A 171 -7.77 -9.20 10.06
N ASN A 172 -8.34 -10.42 10.05
CA ASN A 172 -9.49 -10.76 10.88
C ASN A 172 -9.17 -10.69 12.38
N GLN A 173 -7.99 -11.18 12.79
CA GLN A 173 -7.56 -11.09 14.18
C GLN A 173 -7.35 -9.64 14.61
N ILE A 174 -6.65 -8.82 13.82
CA ILE A 174 -6.40 -7.41 14.13
C ILE A 174 -7.69 -6.62 14.21
N GLN A 175 -8.63 -6.84 13.28
CA GLN A 175 -9.94 -6.18 13.33
C GLN A 175 -10.71 -6.51 14.61
N SER A 176 -10.60 -7.75 15.12
CA SER A 176 -11.23 -8.14 16.39
C SER A 176 -10.65 -7.41 17.60
N LEU A 177 -9.39 -7.02 17.55
CA LEU A 177 -8.70 -6.29 18.62
C LEU A 177 -9.09 -4.81 18.70
N LYS A 178 -9.68 -4.24 17.63
CA LYS A 178 -10.05 -2.82 17.50
C LYS A 178 -8.88 -1.87 17.83
N VAL A 179 -7.68 -2.25 17.46
CA VAL A 179 -6.48 -1.41 17.65
C VAL A 179 -6.42 -0.35 16.55
N PRO A 180 -5.89 0.85 16.84
CA PRO A 180 -5.75 1.94 15.88
C PRO A 180 -4.56 1.69 14.94
N TYR A 181 -4.77 0.78 14.01
CA TYR A 181 -3.77 0.27 13.08
C TYR A 181 -4.32 0.14 11.66
N ALA A 182 -3.53 0.51 10.69
CA ALA A 182 -3.82 0.27 9.29
C ALA A 182 -2.66 -0.47 8.61
N LEU A 183 -2.99 -1.27 7.61
CA LEU A 183 -2.04 -2.05 6.84
C LEU A 183 -2.26 -1.83 5.36
N SER A 184 -1.18 -1.60 4.63
CA SER A 184 -1.19 -1.50 3.18
C SER A 184 -0.15 -2.42 2.55
N TYR A 185 -0.51 -2.96 1.40
CA TYR A 185 0.39 -3.66 0.49
C TYR A 185 0.57 -2.79 -0.76
N VAL A 186 1.82 -2.56 -1.15
CA VAL A 186 2.16 -1.76 -2.33
C VAL A 186 3.13 -2.56 -3.19
N GLU A 187 2.76 -2.78 -4.46
CA GLU A 187 3.63 -3.45 -5.42
C GLU A 187 4.94 -2.67 -5.60
N SER A 188 6.06 -3.36 -5.55
CA SER A 188 7.36 -2.77 -5.84
C SER A 188 7.78 -3.12 -7.26
N LYS A 189 8.40 -2.14 -7.95
CA LYS A 189 9.00 -2.33 -9.27
C LYS A 189 10.53 -2.38 -9.20
N ASP A 190 11.05 -2.31 -7.99
CA ASP A 190 12.49 -2.33 -7.71
C ASP A 190 12.99 -3.78 -7.54
N ASN A 191 14.06 -3.96 -6.73
CA ASN A 191 14.62 -5.28 -6.40
C ASN A 191 13.77 -6.08 -5.40
N PHE A 192 12.60 -5.60 -5.03
CA PHE A 192 11.65 -6.23 -4.11
C PHE A 192 10.32 -6.46 -4.81
N ASP A 193 9.53 -7.43 -4.31
CA ASP A 193 8.23 -7.72 -4.90
C ASP A 193 7.16 -6.76 -4.38
N PHE A 194 7.25 -6.37 -3.09
CA PHE A 194 6.28 -5.47 -2.49
C PHE A 194 6.84 -4.69 -1.28
N LEU A 195 6.12 -3.64 -0.93
CA LEU A 195 6.25 -2.93 0.33
C LEU A 195 5.10 -3.34 1.24
N TRP A 196 5.43 -3.68 2.49
CA TRP A 196 4.49 -3.90 3.56
C TRP A 196 4.51 -2.67 4.45
N ILE A 197 3.38 -1.97 4.58
CA ILE A 197 3.33 -0.66 5.22
C ILE A 197 2.40 -0.74 6.41
N ASN A 198 2.98 -0.69 7.60
CA ASN A 198 2.29 -0.60 8.87
C ASN A 198 2.08 0.86 9.25
N SER A 199 0.86 1.23 9.64
CA SER A 199 0.54 2.58 10.14
C SER A 199 -0.08 2.48 11.52
N PHE A 200 0.53 3.12 12.51
CA PHE A 200 0.19 3.05 13.92
C PHE A 200 -0.25 4.43 14.41
N TYR A 201 -1.45 4.53 14.91
CA TYR A 201 -2.07 5.80 15.32
C TYR A 201 -2.05 6.03 16.85
N GLU A 202 -1.31 5.22 17.59
CA GLU A 202 -1.03 5.35 19.03
C GLU A 202 0.47 5.46 19.30
N GLU A 203 0.87 6.20 20.35
CA GLU A 203 2.28 6.39 20.72
C GLU A 203 2.99 5.08 21.12
N ASN A 204 2.29 4.16 21.80
CA ASN A 204 2.84 2.88 22.27
C ASN A 204 2.47 1.72 21.33
N TYR A 205 2.49 1.94 20.04
CA TYR A 205 1.99 1.04 19.00
C TYR A 205 2.59 -0.37 19.01
N ILE A 206 3.91 -0.49 19.21
CA ILE A 206 4.59 -1.80 19.21
C ILE A 206 4.08 -2.66 20.38
N GLU A 207 4.00 -2.07 21.55
CA GLU A 207 3.52 -2.76 22.74
C GLU A 207 2.04 -3.11 22.62
N THR A 208 1.23 -2.19 22.11
CA THR A 208 -0.21 -2.39 21.98
C THR A 208 -0.57 -3.45 20.95
N LEU A 209 0.01 -3.42 19.75
CA LEU A 209 -0.31 -4.38 18.70
C LEU A 209 0.32 -5.75 18.98
N SER A 210 1.63 -5.79 19.22
CA SER A 210 2.35 -7.05 19.35
C SER A 210 1.92 -7.83 20.59
N THR A 211 1.75 -7.17 21.74
CA THR A 211 1.34 -7.85 22.98
C THR A 211 -0.10 -8.35 22.94
N ARG A 212 -1.00 -7.60 22.30
CA ARG A 212 -2.40 -8.02 22.16
C ARG A 212 -2.58 -9.10 21.11
N TRP A 213 -1.84 -9.02 20.01
CA TRP A 213 -1.96 -10.00 18.93
C TRP A 213 -1.30 -11.34 19.28
N ILE A 214 -0.10 -11.33 19.89
CA ILE A 214 0.68 -12.54 20.14
C ILE A 214 0.01 -13.52 21.12
N VAL A 215 -0.93 -13.03 21.93
CA VAL A 215 -1.70 -13.87 22.87
C VAL A 215 -2.98 -14.46 22.27
N LEU A 216 -3.31 -14.12 21.02
CA LEU A 216 -4.45 -14.70 20.33
C LEU A 216 -4.15 -16.13 19.89
N ASN A 217 -5.21 -16.95 19.85
CA ASN A 217 -5.11 -18.28 19.26
C ASN A 217 -4.63 -18.17 17.81
N ASP A 218 -3.80 -19.10 17.38
CA ASP A 218 -3.27 -19.20 16.01
C ASP A 218 -2.33 -18.06 15.57
N SER A 219 -1.98 -17.11 16.44
CA SER A 219 -1.05 -16.02 16.10
C SER A 219 0.34 -16.54 15.70
N ASP A 220 0.85 -17.56 16.39
CA ASP A 220 2.13 -18.19 16.06
C ASP A 220 2.08 -18.89 14.68
N GLU A 221 0.98 -19.59 14.39
CA GLU A 221 0.78 -20.23 13.08
C GLU A 221 0.74 -19.20 11.94
N ILE A 222 0.02 -18.09 12.12
CA ILE A 222 -0.04 -16.99 11.15
C ILE A 222 1.34 -16.37 10.96
N LYS A 223 2.10 -16.19 12.03
CA LYS A 223 3.48 -15.69 11.96
C LYS A 223 4.37 -16.62 11.15
N ASP A 224 4.29 -17.93 11.39
CA ASP A 224 5.05 -18.93 10.66
C ASP A 224 4.66 -18.95 9.18
N GLU A 225 3.36 -18.79 8.86
CA GLU A 225 2.88 -18.64 7.49
C GLU A 225 3.46 -17.38 6.82
N PHE A 226 3.53 -16.24 7.52
CA PHE A 226 4.17 -15.03 6.98
C PHE A 226 5.63 -15.27 6.66
N ILE A 227 6.38 -15.88 7.57
CA ILE A 227 7.81 -16.21 7.39
C ILE A 227 8.00 -17.20 6.23
N ALA A 228 7.10 -18.18 6.08
CA ALA A 228 7.16 -19.13 4.98
C ALA A 228 6.89 -18.48 3.62
N ASN A 229 5.96 -17.50 3.55
CA ASN A 229 5.56 -16.87 2.30
C ASN A 229 6.51 -15.77 1.83
N ALA A 230 7.08 -14.97 2.74
CA ALA A 230 7.86 -13.80 2.38
C ALA A 230 8.99 -13.50 3.38
N THR A 231 10.05 -12.94 2.85
CA THR A 231 11.15 -12.38 3.64
C THR A 231 11.16 -10.86 3.47
N CYS A 232 11.04 -10.15 4.60
CA CYS A 232 11.14 -8.70 4.63
C CYS A 232 12.50 -8.27 5.19
N VAL A 233 13.14 -7.37 4.47
CA VAL A 233 14.42 -6.75 4.85
C VAL A 233 14.22 -5.24 4.89
N ASP A 234 15.15 -4.51 5.52
CA ASP A 234 15.14 -3.05 5.54
C ASP A 234 13.82 -2.45 6.05
N SER A 235 13.58 -2.58 7.34
CA SER A 235 12.53 -1.80 8.02
C SER A 235 12.97 -0.34 8.14
N SER A 236 12.11 0.57 7.71
CA SER A 236 12.29 2.01 7.88
C SER A 236 11.11 2.57 8.64
N LEU A 237 11.37 3.25 9.76
CA LEU A 237 10.35 3.85 10.61
C LEU A 237 10.32 5.36 10.40
N TYR A 238 9.10 5.90 10.27
CA TYR A 238 8.85 7.32 10.02
C TYR A 238 7.79 7.88 10.96
N LYS A 239 7.97 9.14 11.38
CA LYS A 239 6.88 9.99 11.83
C LYS A 239 6.17 10.52 10.60
N ALA A 240 4.92 10.14 10.41
CA ALA A 240 4.11 10.49 9.25
C ALA A 240 3.10 11.57 9.62
N TYR A 241 3.06 12.62 8.82
CA TYR A 241 2.10 13.73 8.94
C TYR A 241 1.19 13.72 7.73
N LYS A 242 -0.11 13.56 7.97
CA LYS A 242 -1.12 13.72 6.93
C LYS A 242 -1.42 15.19 6.73
N LEU A 243 -1.33 15.66 5.49
CA LEU A 243 -1.59 17.05 5.12
C LEU A 243 -2.96 17.21 4.44
N ILE A 244 -3.37 16.19 3.65
CA ILE A 244 -4.65 16.16 2.92
C ILE A 244 -5.22 14.75 3.01
#